data_84c754e1aae5037dee645172cc9c5666
#
_entry.id   84c754e1aae5037dee645172cc9c5666
#
_cell.length_a   1.000
_cell.length_b   1.000
_cell.length_c   1.000
_cell.angle_alpha   90.00
_cell.angle_beta   90.00
_cell.angle_gamma   90.00
#
_symmetry.space_group_name_H-M   'P 1'
#
loop_
_entity.id
_entity.type
_entity.pdbx_description
1 polymer ?
#
loop_
_entity_poly.entity_id
_entity_poly.type
_entity_poly.pdbx_seq_one_letter_code
_entity_poly.pdbx_strand_id
1 'polypeptide(L)'
;MQHIEEVRNILSDVLSLGERRNSLNEDSPLLGAIPELDSMAVVNVITALEEHFDITVDDDEISAKTFETVGSLTQFVEQKLAE
;
A
#
# COMPACT_ATOMS: atom_id res chain seq x y z
N MET A 1 -1.60 14.24 -0.53
CA MET A 1 -1.20 13.14 -1.40
C MET A 1 -2.29 12.85 -2.41
N GLN A 2 -1.91 12.82 -3.66
CA GLN A 2 -2.87 12.74 -4.76
C GLN A 2 -3.52 11.38 -4.91
N HIS A 3 -2.79 10.31 -4.59
CA HIS A 3 -3.25 8.93 -4.83
C HIS A 3 -3.62 8.16 -3.57
N ILE A 4 -3.72 8.84 -2.43
CA ILE A 4 -3.96 8.16 -1.15
C ILE A 4 -5.29 7.41 -1.12
N GLU A 5 -6.34 7.97 -1.73
CA GLU A 5 -7.65 7.30 -1.77
C GLU A 5 -7.58 5.98 -2.52
N GLU A 6 -6.86 5.97 -3.65
CA GLU A 6 -6.71 4.75 -4.43
C GLU A 6 -5.90 3.69 -3.68
N VAL A 7 -4.83 4.12 -3.00
CA VAL A 7 -4.02 3.21 -2.18
C VAL A 7 -4.85 2.63 -1.03
N ARG A 8 -5.66 3.46 -0.36
CA ARG A 8 -6.54 2.99 0.70
C ARG A 8 -7.54 1.96 0.19
N ASN A 9 -8.11 2.20 -0.99
CA ASN A 9 -9.06 1.27 -1.61
C ASN A 9 -8.40 -0.08 -1.91
N ILE A 10 -7.19 -0.04 -2.45
CA ILE A 10 -6.45 -1.26 -2.77
C ILE A 10 -6.13 -2.05 -1.50
N LEU A 11 -5.65 -1.38 -0.47
CA LEU A 11 -5.36 -2.02 0.81
C LEU A 11 -6.62 -2.66 1.38
N SER A 12 -7.74 -1.95 1.33
CA SER A 12 -9.01 -2.47 1.84
C SER A 12 -9.45 -3.71 1.08
N ASP A 13 -9.34 -3.70 -0.24
CA ASP A 13 -9.76 -4.83 -1.06
C ASP A 13 -8.86 -6.05 -0.85
N VAL A 14 -7.56 -5.86 -0.86
CA VAL A 14 -6.60 -6.96 -0.73
C VAL A 14 -6.64 -7.56 0.67
N LEU A 15 -6.73 -6.71 1.69
CA LEU A 15 -6.68 -7.14 3.09
C LEU A 15 -8.05 -7.36 3.71
N SER A 16 -9.12 -7.15 2.96
CA SER A 16 -10.51 -7.32 3.41
C SER A 16 -10.79 -6.51 4.67
N LEU A 17 -10.42 -5.24 4.66
CA LEU A 17 -10.52 -4.39 5.85
C LEU A 17 -11.95 -3.95 6.19
N GLY A 18 -12.84 -3.92 5.20
CA GLY A 18 -14.21 -3.47 5.43
C GLY A 18 -14.25 -2.04 5.95
N GLU A 19 -14.95 -1.84 7.07
CA GLU A 19 -15.10 -0.51 7.65
C GLU A 19 -13.80 0.08 8.18
N ARG A 20 -12.81 -0.76 8.47
CA ARG A 20 -11.50 -0.27 8.93
C ARG A 20 -10.81 0.62 7.91
N ARG A 21 -11.19 0.49 6.64
CA ARG A 21 -10.71 1.40 5.59
C ARG A 21 -10.94 2.85 5.95
N ASN A 22 -12.07 3.15 6.57
CA ASN A 22 -12.44 4.52 6.93
C ASN A 22 -11.54 5.12 8.01
N SER A 23 -10.86 4.26 8.76
CA SER A 23 -9.92 4.69 9.80
C SER A 23 -8.52 4.94 9.26
N LEU A 24 -8.23 4.54 8.01
CA LEU A 24 -6.90 4.71 7.43
C LEU A 24 -6.67 6.15 7.00
N ASN A 25 -5.52 6.67 7.38
CA ASN A 25 -5.07 7.97 6.91
C ASN A 25 -3.57 7.89 6.62
N GLU A 26 -2.99 9.00 6.22
CA GLU A 26 -1.59 9.09 5.85
C GLU A 26 -0.64 8.54 6.94
N ASP A 27 -0.97 8.77 8.20
CA ASP A 27 -0.14 8.37 9.33
C ASP A 27 -0.44 6.97 9.85
N SER A 28 -1.46 6.30 9.32
CA SER A 28 -1.84 4.97 9.79
C SER A 28 -0.74 3.96 9.55
N PRO A 29 -0.27 3.25 10.58
CA PRO A 29 0.77 2.24 10.41
C PRO A 29 0.23 1.01 9.69
N LEU A 30 1.08 0.36 8.91
CA LEU A 30 0.72 -0.84 8.16
C LEU A 30 1.38 -2.08 8.74
N LEU A 31 2.71 -2.19 8.63
CA LEU A 31 3.42 -3.35 9.17
C LEU A 31 3.33 -3.37 10.68
N GLY A 32 2.95 -4.54 11.21
CA GLY A 32 2.83 -4.75 12.64
C GLY A 32 1.55 -4.25 13.25
N ALA A 33 0.79 -3.40 12.56
CA ALA A 33 -0.47 -2.85 13.07
C ALA A 33 -1.69 -3.52 12.45
N ILE A 34 -1.56 -4.03 11.22
CA ILE A 34 -2.64 -4.73 10.52
C ILE A 34 -2.30 -6.21 10.51
N PRO A 35 -3.04 -7.04 11.28
CA PRO A 35 -2.72 -8.48 11.35
C PRO A 35 -2.80 -9.19 10.01
N GLU A 36 -3.65 -8.71 9.12
CA GLU A 36 -3.83 -9.30 7.79
C GLU A 36 -2.62 -9.06 6.87
N LEU A 37 -1.77 -8.11 7.21
CA LEU A 37 -0.63 -7.76 6.36
C LEU A 37 0.58 -8.63 6.71
N ASP A 38 0.62 -9.82 6.14
CA ASP A 38 1.75 -10.74 6.25
C ASP A 38 2.55 -10.73 4.94
N SER A 39 3.52 -11.64 4.83
CA SER A 39 4.41 -11.69 3.65
C SER A 39 3.64 -11.89 2.35
N MET A 40 2.63 -12.75 2.38
CA MET A 40 1.81 -13.02 1.19
C MET A 40 0.95 -11.81 0.85
N ALA A 41 0.39 -11.16 1.87
CA ALA A 41 -0.43 -9.98 1.66
C ALA A 41 0.38 -8.83 1.08
N VAL A 42 1.63 -8.67 1.50
CA VAL A 42 2.54 -7.66 0.93
C VAL A 42 2.68 -7.87 -0.58
N VAL A 43 2.92 -9.12 -1.00
CA VAL A 43 3.03 -9.44 -2.41
C VAL A 43 1.72 -9.13 -3.15
N ASN A 44 0.59 -9.49 -2.56
CA ASN A 44 -0.71 -9.23 -3.18
C ASN A 44 -1.00 -7.73 -3.32
N VAL A 45 -0.65 -6.95 -2.30
CA VAL A 45 -0.82 -5.49 -2.35
C VAL A 45 0.02 -4.89 -3.46
N ILE A 46 1.28 -5.32 -3.57
CA ILE A 46 2.17 -4.80 -4.60
C ILE A 46 1.66 -5.17 -5.99
N THR A 47 1.21 -6.39 -6.18
CA THR A 47 0.64 -6.81 -7.47
C THR A 47 -0.57 -5.95 -7.83
N ALA A 48 -1.45 -5.70 -6.87
CA ALA A 48 -2.62 -4.85 -7.10
C ALA A 48 -2.23 -3.41 -7.46
N LEU A 49 -1.20 -2.88 -6.78
CA LEU A 49 -0.70 -1.54 -7.09
C LEU A 49 -0.10 -1.48 -8.50
N GLU A 50 0.66 -2.50 -8.88
CA GLU A 50 1.24 -2.56 -10.23
C GLU A 50 0.16 -2.55 -11.29
N GLU A 51 -0.90 -3.31 -11.09
CA GLU A 51 -1.99 -3.42 -12.05
C GLU A 51 -2.82 -2.13 -12.10
N HIS A 52 -3.12 -1.58 -10.94
CA HIS A 52 -3.99 -0.39 -10.87
C HIS A 52 -3.31 0.85 -11.44
N PHE A 53 -2.03 1.04 -11.13
CA PHE A 53 -1.28 2.23 -11.53
C PHE A 53 -0.42 2.01 -12.77
N ASP A 54 -0.39 0.79 -13.31
CA ASP A 54 0.44 0.45 -14.48
C ASP A 54 1.91 0.76 -14.23
N ILE A 55 2.42 0.31 -13.10
CA ILE A 55 3.81 0.47 -12.69
C ILE A 55 4.47 -0.89 -12.52
N THR A 56 5.79 -0.91 -12.52
CA THR A 56 6.57 -2.12 -12.26
C THR A 56 7.40 -1.90 -11.00
N VAL A 57 7.30 -2.83 -10.07
CA VAL A 57 8.00 -2.77 -8.79
C VAL A 57 8.94 -3.97 -8.68
N ASP A 58 10.23 -3.71 -8.49
CA ASP A 58 11.23 -4.76 -8.27
C ASP A 58 11.29 -5.09 -6.78
N ASP A 59 11.60 -6.35 -6.46
CA ASP A 59 11.68 -6.81 -5.08
C ASP A 59 12.64 -5.98 -4.23
N ASP A 60 13.76 -5.55 -4.80
CA ASP A 60 14.76 -4.78 -4.07
C ASP A 60 14.37 -3.32 -3.84
N GLU A 61 13.29 -2.87 -4.45
CA GLU A 61 12.74 -1.53 -4.20
C GLU A 61 11.88 -1.51 -2.94
N ILE A 62 11.47 -2.68 -2.45
CA ILE A 62 10.54 -2.80 -1.34
C ILE A 62 11.31 -2.97 -0.03
N SER A 63 10.95 -2.17 0.97
CA SER A 63 11.56 -2.25 2.28
C SER A 63 10.50 -2.11 3.35
N ALA A 64 10.88 -2.35 4.61
CA ALA A 64 9.97 -2.13 5.74
C ALA A 64 9.48 -0.68 5.77
N LYS A 65 10.29 0.26 5.35
CA LYS A 65 9.92 1.68 5.28
C LYS A 65 8.78 1.94 4.30
N THR A 66 8.75 1.21 3.19
CA THR A 66 7.70 1.36 2.19
C THR A 66 6.33 1.08 2.81
N PHE A 67 6.26 0.06 3.66
CA PHE A 67 5.02 -0.37 4.30
C PHE A 67 4.88 0.12 5.75
N GLU A 68 5.62 1.14 6.13
CA GLU A 68 5.56 1.69 7.48
C GLU A 68 4.19 2.33 7.76
N THR A 69 3.73 3.17 6.82
CA THR A 69 2.43 3.83 6.92
C THR A 69 1.75 3.84 5.56
N VAL A 70 0.45 4.18 5.56
CA VAL A 70 -0.28 4.40 4.30
C VAL A 70 0.41 5.50 3.49
N GLY A 71 0.87 6.56 4.18
CA GLY A 71 1.56 7.67 3.53
C GLY A 71 2.85 7.25 2.85
N SER A 72 3.67 6.43 3.52
CA SER A 72 4.93 5.99 2.93
C SER A 72 4.69 5.11 1.70
N LEU A 73 3.68 4.26 1.74
CA LEU A 73 3.30 3.44 0.60
C LEU A 73 2.80 4.31 -0.55
N THR A 74 1.98 5.31 -0.25
CA THR A 74 1.47 6.24 -1.26
C THR A 74 2.60 7.02 -1.92
N GLN A 75 3.56 7.50 -1.12
CA GLN A 75 4.73 8.21 -1.65
C GLN A 75 5.54 7.32 -2.59
N PHE A 76 5.71 6.06 -2.23
CA PHE A 76 6.41 5.11 -3.08
C PHE A 76 5.72 4.98 -4.43
N VAL A 77 4.39 4.83 -4.43
CA VAL A 77 3.60 4.74 -5.66
C VAL A 77 3.76 6.01 -6.50
N GLU A 78 3.69 7.18 -5.85
CA GLU A 78 3.81 8.45 -6.56
C GLU A 78 5.18 8.63 -7.19
N GLN A 79 6.23 8.16 -6.52
CA GLN A 79 7.58 8.18 -7.09
C GLN A 79 7.68 7.28 -8.32
N LYS A 80 7.06 6.10 -8.26
CA LYS A 80 7.06 5.19 -9.41
C LYS A 80 6.31 5.80 -10.59
N LEU A 81 5.22 6.50 -10.32
CA LEU A 81 4.44 7.15 -11.38
C LEU A 81 5.20 8.30 -12.03
N ALA A 82 6.12 8.90 -11.30
CA ALA A 82 6.94 10.02 -11.80
C ALA A 82 8.13 9.56 -12.64
N GLU A 83 8.45 8.29 -12.63
CA GLU A 83 9.59 7.75 -13.39
C GLU A 83 9.36 7.76 -14.89
#